data_20dcefa2a01cfa4367485158674d1d12
#
_entry.id   20dcefa2a01cfa4367485158674d1d12
#
_cell.length_a   1.000
_cell.length_b   1.000
_cell.length_c   1.000
_cell.angle_alpha   90.00
_cell.angle_beta   90.00
_cell.angle_gamma   90.00
#
_symmetry.space_group_name_H-M   'P 1'
#
loop_
_entity.id
_entity.type
_entity.pdbx_description
1 polymer ?
#
loop_
_entity_poly.entity_id
_entity_poly.type
_entity_poly.pdbx_seq_one_letter_code
_entity_poly.pdbx_strand_id
1 'polypeptide(L)'
;ERMEGIPSALMQCGTPRNYFVFDFTEKDYSFRYKGIGMDASRQMNIWIAGIDSTDVYIDELRNKHQGEMLVTVYGASDSTIVRCRLDNGEWLLCEKKEELDVNVARVRSWNQLKIYPTRFNRRNPFRRQFSPQIWGLQLPKECCEGVHLIAVEASDQWGFKASGERCFYYQR
;
A
#
# COMPACT_ATOMS: atom_id res chain seq x y z
N GLU A 1 3.71 14.83 13.60
CA GLU A 1 4.89 14.58 14.47
C GLU A 1 5.86 13.66 13.75
N ARG A 2 7.12 14.02 13.79
CA ARG A 2 8.21 13.17 13.32
C ARG A 2 8.96 12.66 14.55
N MET A 3 8.97 11.37 14.77
CA MET A 3 9.94 10.78 15.69
C MET A 3 11.30 10.72 14.96
N GLU A 4 12.12 11.72 15.13
CA GLU A 4 13.49 11.82 14.58
C GLU A 4 13.62 11.43 13.10
N GLY A 5 12.78 12.02 12.26
CA GLY A 5 12.81 11.78 10.81
C GLY A 5 11.91 10.64 10.32
N ILE A 6 11.36 9.83 11.23
CA ILE A 6 10.39 8.79 10.87
C ILE A 6 9.00 9.40 10.88
N PRO A 7 8.19 9.18 9.84
CA PRO A 7 6.78 9.53 9.89
C PRO A 7 6.09 8.73 11.00
N SER A 8 5.79 9.37 12.16
CA SER A 8 5.03 8.73 13.25
C SER A 8 3.53 8.57 12.90
N ALA A 9 3.17 8.90 11.67
CA ALA A 9 1.79 8.89 11.19
C ALA A 9 1.35 7.53 10.63
N LEU A 10 2.20 6.50 10.69
CA LEU A 10 1.89 5.16 10.22
C LEU A 10 1.28 4.32 11.34
N MET A 11 0.17 3.64 11.06
CA MET A 11 -0.43 2.66 11.97
C MET A 11 0.20 1.27 11.78
N GLN A 12 -0.08 0.35 12.70
CA GLN A 12 0.47 -1.01 12.68
C GLN A 12 0.12 -1.79 11.40
N CYS A 13 -1.02 -1.50 10.78
CA CYS A 13 -1.46 -2.10 9.51
C CYS A 13 -0.87 -1.43 8.26
N GLY A 14 0.02 -0.45 8.41
CA GLY A 14 0.59 0.30 7.28
C GLY A 14 -0.23 1.51 6.83
N THR A 15 -1.43 1.68 7.34
CA THR A 15 -2.29 2.81 7.01
C THR A 15 -1.83 4.08 7.73
N PRO A 16 -1.72 5.22 7.08
CA PRO A 16 -1.50 6.50 7.75
C PRO A 16 -2.61 6.82 8.75
N ARG A 17 -2.33 7.65 9.76
CA ARG A 17 -3.37 8.17 10.68
C ARG A 17 -4.44 8.90 9.88
N ASN A 18 -5.70 8.66 10.20
CA ASN A 18 -6.81 9.03 9.33
C ASN A 18 -8.10 9.36 10.08
N TYR A 19 -9.07 9.81 9.30
CA TYR A 19 -10.50 9.84 9.57
C TYR A 19 -11.25 9.46 8.29
N PHE A 20 -12.54 9.16 8.42
CA PHE A 20 -13.41 8.92 7.28
C PHE A 20 -14.30 10.12 7.04
N VAL A 21 -14.53 10.43 5.78
CA VAL A 21 -15.50 11.43 5.33
C VAL A 21 -16.69 10.67 4.76
N PHE A 22 -17.86 10.94 5.30
CA PHE A 22 -19.13 10.36 4.85
C PHE A 22 -19.91 11.40 4.07
N ASP A 23 -20.38 11.03 2.90
CA ASP A 23 -21.27 11.82 2.05
C ASP A 23 -22.63 11.14 2.04
N PHE A 24 -23.67 11.80 2.58
CA PHE A 24 -25.02 11.28 2.69
C PHE A 24 -25.92 11.90 1.61
N THR A 25 -26.76 11.06 1.01
CA THR A 25 -27.88 11.45 0.15
C THR A 25 -29.20 11.05 0.81
N GLU A 26 -30.34 11.40 0.22
CA GLU A 26 -31.66 11.02 0.78
C GLU A 26 -31.85 9.49 0.89
N LYS A 27 -31.15 8.69 0.07
CA LYS A 27 -31.39 7.23 -0.06
C LYS A 27 -30.15 6.38 0.16
N ASP A 28 -28.96 7.00 0.20
CA ASP A 28 -27.71 6.26 0.22
C ASP A 28 -26.60 7.07 0.89
N TYR A 29 -25.46 6.42 1.13
CA TYR A 29 -24.26 7.09 1.59
C TYR A 29 -23.04 6.49 0.91
N SER A 30 -21.97 7.28 0.85
CA SER A 30 -20.65 6.82 0.50
C SER A 30 -19.64 7.32 1.50
N PHE A 31 -18.52 6.65 1.61
CA PHE A 31 -17.45 7.13 2.46
C PHE A 31 -16.08 6.90 1.84
N ARG A 32 -15.14 7.75 2.24
CA ARG A 32 -13.77 7.67 1.80
C ARG A 32 -12.81 7.90 2.95
N TYR A 33 -11.67 7.28 2.84
CA TYR A 33 -10.54 7.49 3.73
C TYR A 33 -9.94 8.90 3.52
N LYS A 34 -9.48 9.52 4.60
CA LYS A 34 -8.70 10.76 4.55
C LYS A 34 -7.54 10.70 5.53
N GLY A 35 -6.32 10.60 5.00
CA GLY A 35 -5.09 10.66 5.79
C GLY A 35 -4.84 12.07 6.33
N ILE A 36 -4.46 12.17 7.63
CA ILE A 36 -4.13 13.45 8.26
C ILE A 36 -2.89 14.05 7.60
N GLY A 37 -3.02 15.28 7.08
CA GLY A 37 -1.94 15.99 6.39
C GLY A 37 -1.61 15.45 4.99
N MET A 38 -2.45 14.57 4.44
CA MET A 38 -2.28 14.00 3.10
C MET A 38 -3.32 14.56 2.13
N ASP A 39 -3.01 14.52 0.84
CA ASP A 39 -3.99 14.80 -0.20
C ASP A 39 -5.15 13.80 -0.17
N ALA A 40 -6.36 14.24 -0.53
CA ALA A 40 -7.54 13.40 -0.52
C ALA A 40 -7.49 12.27 -1.56
N SER A 41 -6.74 12.45 -2.64
CA SER A 41 -6.53 11.44 -3.68
C SER A 41 -5.68 10.26 -3.20
N ARG A 42 -4.94 10.41 -2.08
CA ARG A 42 -4.04 9.39 -1.58
C ARG A 42 -4.76 8.33 -0.76
N GLN A 43 -5.40 7.40 -1.46
CA GLN A 43 -6.28 6.38 -0.90
C GLN A 43 -5.60 5.01 -0.71
N MET A 44 -4.40 4.83 -1.25
CA MET A 44 -3.70 3.56 -1.21
C MET A 44 -2.19 3.75 -1.40
N ASN A 45 -1.44 2.68 -1.15
CA ASN A 45 -0.04 2.54 -1.50
C ASN A 45 0.13 1.37 -2.46
N ILE A 46 0.57 1.66 -3.68
CA ILE A 46 0.84 0.65 -4.72
C ILE A 46 2.34 0.40 -4.74
N TRP A 47 2.75 -0.83 -4.49
CA TRP A 47 4.13 -1.26 -4.51
C TRP A 47 4.33 -2.37 -5.54
N ILE A 48 5.47 -2.33 -6.24
CA ILE A 48 5.87 -3.35 -7.20
C ILE A 48 7.25 -3.84 -6.77
N ALA A 49 7.37 -5.13 -6.52
CA ALA A 49 8.58 -5.73 -6.00
C ALA A 49 9.78 -5.50 -6.94
N GLY A 50 10.86 -4.96 -6.40
CA GLY A 50 12.10 -4.73 -7.13
C GLY A 50 12.19 -3.42 -7.94
N ILE A 51 11.12 -2.62 -7.96
CA ILE A 51 11.12 -1.34 -8.68
C ILE A 51 11.66 -0.18 -7.82
N ASP A 52 11.36 -0.18 -6.53
CA ASP A 52 11.79 0.91 -5.65
C ASP A 52 13.24 0.70 -5.15
N SER A 53 14.07 1.74 -5.24
CA SER A 53 15.47 1.70 -4.75
C SER A 53 15.57 1.38 -3.25
N THR A 54 14.53 1.67 -2.48
CA THR A 54 14.44 1.36 -1.04
C THR A 54 14.12 -0.11 -0.74
N ASP A 55 13.85 -0.93 -1.75
CA ASP A 55 13.52 -2.35 -1.59
C ASP A 55 14.71 -3.19 -1.13
N VAL A 56 15.92 -2.67 -1.23
CA VAL A 56 17.14 -3.25 -0.63
C VAL A 56 17.01 -3.47 0.90
N TYR A 57 16.16 -2.71 1.57
CA TYR A 57 15.92 -2.87 3.01
C TYR A 57 14.86 -3.93 3.36
N ILE A 58 14.17 -4.46 2.37
CA ILE A 58 13.08 -5.44 2.52
C ILE A 58 13.23 -6.63 1.57
N ASP A 59 14.48 -7.12 1.44
CA ASP A 59 14.83 -8.20 0.52
C ASP A 59 13.95 -9.44 0.67
N GLU A 60 13.59 -9.83 1.91
CA GLU A 60 12.71 -10.96 2.16
C GLU A 60 11.35 -10.78 1.45
N LEU A 61 10.73 -9.61 1.64
CA LEU A 61 9.43 -9.29 1.04
C LEU A 61 9.55 -9.15 -0.48
N ARG A 62 10.60 -8.45 -0.95
CA ARG A 62 10.87 -8.27 -2.38
C ARG A 62 11.03 -9.60 -3.10
N ASN A 63 11.82 -10.52 -2.53
CA ASN A 63 12.09 -11.82 -3.15
C ASN A 63 10.85 -12.72 -3.14
N LYS A 64 10.05 -12.65 -2.07
CA LYS A 64 8.80 -13.40 -1.96
C LYS A 64 7.77 -12.98 -3.02
N HIS A 65 7.73 -11.70 -3.36
CA HIS A 65 6.74 -11.10 -4.26
C HIS A 65 7.32 -10.66 -5.60
N GLN A 66 8.41 -11.29 -6.05
CA GLN A 66 9.06 -10.92 -7.30
C GLN A 66 8.09 -10.95 -8.49
N GLY A 67 7.98 -9.83 -9.21
CA GLY A 67 7.04 -9.66 -10.33
C GLY A 67 5.59 -9.48 -9.90
N GLU A 68 5.32 -9.32 -8.61
CA GLU A 68 3.97 -9.06 -8.09
C GLU A 68 3.81 -7.58 -7.69
N MET A 69 2.63 -7.04 -7.97
CA MET A 69 2.17 -5.79 -7.37
C MET A 69 1.45 -6.11 -6.06
N LEU A 70 1.79 -5.40 -5.00
CA LEU A 70 1.01 -5.35 -3.76
C LEU A 70 0.39 -3.96 -3.60
N VAL A 71 -0.86 -3.92 -3.21
CA VAL A 71 -1.55 -2.68 -2.89
C VAL A 71 -2.11 -2.72 -1.47
N THR A 72 -1.76 -1.71 -0.66
CA THR A 72 -2.40 -1.47 0.63
C THR A 72 -3.50 -0.44 0.41
N VAL A 73 -4.76 -0.86 0.49
CA VAL A 73 -5.92 0.02 0.30
C VAL A 73 -6.36 0.56 1.65
N TYR A 74 -6.20 1.87 1.86
CA TYR A 74 -6.45 2.50 3.15
C TYR A 74 -7.93 2.53 3.50
N GLY A 75 -8.27 1.97 4.65
CA GLY A 75 -9.65 1.92 5.14
C GLY A 75 -10.51 0.80 4.53
N ALA A 76 -9.92 -0.07 3.72
CA ALA A 76 -10.62 -1.22 3.17
C ALA A 76 -11.00 -2.23 4.25
N SER A 77 -12.08 -2.96 4.00
CA SER A 77 -12.61 -4.05 4.83
C SER A 77 -12.39 -5.42 4.18
N ASP A 78 -12.80 -6.48 4.86
CA ASP A 78 -12.74 -7.84 4.32
C ASP A 78 -13.68 -8.07 3.13
N SER A 79 -14.72 -7.23 2.99
CA SER A 79 -15.65 -7.27 1.86
C SER A 79 -15.22 -6.41 0.67
N THR A 80 -14.09 -5.69 0.78
CA THR A 80 -13.60 -4.85 -0.30
C THR A 80 -13.10 -5.68 -1.48
N ILE A 81 -13.61 -5.38 -2.67
CA ILE A 81 -13.14 -5.93 -3.93
C ILE A 81 -12.13 -4.96 -4.51
N VAL A 82 -10.95 -5.47 -4.85
CA VAL A 82 -9.87 -4.69 -5.45
C VAL A 82 -9.58 -5.24 -6.84
N ARG A 83 -9.49 -4.37 -7.81
CA ARG A 83 -9.09 -4.69 -9.18
C ARG A 83 -8.03 -3.74 -9.67
N CYS A 84 -7.17 -4.22 -10.54
CA CYS A 84 -6.18 -3.38 -11.18
C CYS A 84 -6.14 -3.56 -12.68
N ARG A 85 -5.55 -2.60 -13.34
CA ARG A 85 -5.33 -2.59 -14.79
C ARG A 85 -3.91 -2.09 -15.06
N LEU A 86 -3.19 -2.82 -15.91
CA LEU A 86 -1.90 -2.41 -16.43
C LEU A 86 -2.14 -1.70 -17.78
N ASP A 87 -1.69 -0.47 -17.89
CA ASP A 87 -1.87 0.38 -19.09
C ASP A 87 -3.34 0.44 -19.52
N ASN A 88 -3.60 0.13 -20.78
CA ASN A 88 -4.95 0.06 -21.36
C ASN A 88 -5.52 -1.37 -21.44
N GLY A 89 -4.93 -2.32 -20.66
CA GLY A 89 -5.39 -3.70 -20.60
C GLY A 89 -6.73 -3.89 -19.91
N GLU A 90 -7.08 -5.14 -19.65
CA GLU A 90 -8.29 -5.49 -18.93
C GLU A 90 -8.16 -5.27 -17.41
N TRP A 91 -9.30 -5.04 -16.76
CA TRP A 91 -9.39 -5.00 -15.29
C TRP A 91 -9.32 -6.42 -14.72
N LEU A 92 -8.31 -6.69 -13.91
CA LEU A 92 -8.07 -7.97 -13.26
C LEU A 92 -8.36 -7.85 -11.77
N LEU A 93 -8.95 -8.89 -11.19
CA LEU A 93 -9.17 -8.99 -9.74
C LEU A 93 -7.85 -9.25 -9.02
N CYS A 94 -7.62 -8.47 -7.97
CA CYS A 94 -6.50 -8.70 -7.05
C CYS A 94 -6.91 -9.70 -5.96
N GLU A 95 -5.98 -10.56 -5.57
CA GLU A 95 -6.15 -11.50 -4.47
C GLU A 95 -5.80 -10.84 -3.13
N LYS A 96 -6.61 -11.10 -2.11
CA LYS A 96 -6.28 -10.67 -0.75
C LYS A 96 -5.06 -11.44 -0.23
N LYS A 97 -4.12 -10.72 0.40
CA LYS A 97 -2.86 -11.29 0.89
C LYS A 97 -2.74 -11.13 2.40
N GLU A 98 -2.29 -12.19 3.05
CA GLU A 98 -1.81 -12.14 4.43
C GLU A 98 -0.34 -11.76 4.43
N GLU A 99 -0.05 -10.46 4.43
CA GLU A 99 1.30 -9.96 4.31
C GLU A 99 1.55 -8.75 5.21
N LEU A 100 2.81 -8.50 5.49
CA LEU A 100 3.26 -7.29 6.18
C LEU A 100 3.18 -6.11 5.21
N ASP A 101 2.62 -4.99 5.66
CA ASP A 101 2.64 -3.77 4.84
C ASP A 101 4.08 -3.33 4.53
N VAL A 102 4.29 -2.91 3.29
CA VAL A 102 5.62 -2.56 2.75
C VAL A 102 6.29 -1.45 3.54
N ASN A 103 5.54 -0.41 3.93
CA ASN A 103 6.09 0.70 4.70
C ASN A 103 6.41 0.27 6.14
N VAL A 104 5.60 -0.61 6.72
CA VAL A 104 5.89 -1.23 8.03
C VAL A 104 7.13 -2.10 7.93
N ALA A 105 7.27 -2.89 6.86
CA ALA A 105 8.46 -3.71 6.62
C ALA A 105 9.73 -2.85 6.54
N ARG A 106 9.69 -1.75 5.76
CA ARG A 106 10.83 -0.80 5.65
C ARG A 106 11.19 -0.19 7.00
N VAL A 107 10.22 0.30 7.75
CA VAL A 107 10.47 0.90 9.08
C VAL A 107 11.05 -0.13 10.04
N ARG A 108 10.56 -1.36 10.04
CA ARG A 108 11.11 -2.46 10.84
C ARG A 108 12.57 -2.76 10.48
N SER A 109 12.86 -2.87 9.19
CA SER A 109 14.21 -3.12 8.69
C SER A 109 15.18 -2.00 9.06
N TRP A 110 14.78 -0.75 8.85
CA TRP A 110 15.58 0.41 9.24
C TRP A 110 15.88 0.44 10.74
N ASN A 111 14.92 0.05 11.57
CA ASN A 111 15.14 -0.07 13.01
C ASN A 111 16.14 -1.18 13.35
N GLN A 112 16.06 -2.35 12.68
CA GLN A 112 17.00 -3.45 12.87
C GLN A 112 18.42 -3.08 12.44
N LEU A 113 18.57 -2.36 11.33
CA LEU A 113 19.84 -1.90 10.80
C LEU A 113 20.40 -0.67 11.54
N LYS A 114 19.70 -0.18 12.57
CA LYS A 114 20.09 1.01 13.35
C LYS A 114 20.33 2.26 12.49
N ILE A 115 19.56 2.40 11.41
CA ILE A 115 19.62 3.58 10.53
C ILE A 115 19.04 4.81 11.24
N TYR A 116 18.21 4.61 12.25
CA TYR A 116 17.68 5.67 13.09
C TYR A 116 18.65 6.09 14.18
N PRO A 117 18.51 7.32 14.71
CA PRO A 117 19.21 7.73 15.91
C PRO A 117 19.01 6.77 17.08
N THR A 118 20.10 6.46 17.77
CA THR A 118 20.23 5.35 18.74
C THR A 118 19.28 5.38 19.92
N ARG A 119 18.74 6.53 20.31
CA ARG A 119 17.82 6.65 21.44
C ARG A 119 16.48 5.94 21.24
N PHE A 120 16.09 5.64 19.99
CA PHE A 120 14.86 4.91 19.65
C PHE A 120 15.07 3.43 19.35
N ASN A 121 16.30 2.94 19.34
CA ASN A 121 16.63 1.57 18.94
C ASN A 121 16.33 0.49 19.98
N ARG A 122 15.69 0.81 21.09
CA ARG A 122 15.48 -0.18 22.17
C ARG A 122 14.35 -1.16 21.87
N ARG A 123 13.38 -0.79 21.05
CA ARG A 123 12.26 -1.68 20.64
C ARG A 123 11.81 -1.31 19.23
N ASN A 124 11.54 -2.31 18.42
CA ASN A 124 10.89 -2.06 17.12
C ASN A 124 9.50 -1.44 17.37
N PRO A 125 9.19 -0.27 16.79
CA PRO A 125 7.92 0.41 17.00
C PRO A 125 6.73 -0.37 16.44
N PHE A 126 6.96 -1.27 15.49
CA PHE A 126 5.93 -2.10 14.88
C PHE A 126 6.14 -3.57 15.22
N ARG A 127 5.07 -4.26 15.58
CA ARG A 127 5.05 -5.72 15.69
C ARG A 127 5.07 -6.32 14.28
N ARG A 128 5.54 -7.58 14.15
CA ARG A 128 5.36 -8.36 12.93
C ARG A 128 3.91 -8.85 12.91
N GLN A 129 3.04 -8.11 12.26
CA GLN A 129 1.63 -8.40 12.14
C GLN A 129 1.21 -8.16 10.70
N PHE A 130 0.50 -9.12 10.13
CA PHE A 130 -0.06 -8.97 8.79
C PHE A 130 -1.09 -7.85 8.76
N SER A 131 -1.07 -7.11 7.66
CA SER A 131 -2.06 -6.09 7.41
C SER A 131 -3.32 -6.73 6.82
N PRO A 132 -4.52 -6.38 7.31
CA PRO A 132 -5.77 -6.87 6.72
C PRO A 132 -6.15 -6.12 5.44
N GLN A 133 -5.32 -5.20 4.96
CA GLN A 133 -5.65 -4.26 3.89
C GLN A 133 -4.73 -4.38 2.67
N ILE A 134 -4.19 -5.60 2.42
CA ILE A 134 -3.28 -5.86 1.31
C ILE A 134 -3.92 -6.78 0.29
N TRP A 135 -3.79 -6.41 -0.97
CA TRP A 135 -4.13 -7.22 -2.14
C TRP A 135 -2.93 -7.29 -3.07
N GLY A 136 -2.81 -8.38 -3.82
CA GLY A 136 -1.74 -8.61 -4.76
C GLY A 136 -2.23 -9.07 -6.12
N LEU A 137 -1.46 -8.78 -7.14
CA LEU A 137 -1.63 -9.31 -8.49
C LEU A 137 -0.28 -9.57 -9.11
N GLN A 138 -0.12 -10.77 -9.66
CA GLN A 138 1.06 -11.12 -10.46
C GLN A 138 1.02 -10.34 -11.77
N LEU A 139 2.06 -9.55 -12.03
CA LEU A 139 2.19 -8.83 -13.29
C LEU A 139 2.49 -9.79 -14.45
N PRO A 140 2.03 -9.47 -15.67
CA PRO A 140 2.34 -10.29 -16.84
C PRO A 140 3.85 -10.42 -17.05
N LYS A 141 4.32 -11.65 -17.30
CA LYS A 141 5.74 -11.93 -17.56
C LYS A 141 6.27 -11.29 -18.84
N GLU A 142 5.38 -10.94 -19.73
CA GLU A 142 5.66 -10.34 -21.07
C GLU A 142 5.56 -8.82 -21.05
N CYS A 143 5.67 -8.21 -19.86
CA CYS A 143 5.72 -6.75 -19.77
C CYS A 143 6.91 -6.24 -20.62
N CYS A 144 6.65 -5.35 -21.55
CA CYS A 144 7.68 -4.76 -22.40
C CYS A 144 8.57 -3.84 -21.55
N GLU A 145 9.82 -3.64 -21.98
CA GLU A 145 10.65 -2.60 -21.37
C GLU A 145 10.05 -1.22 -21.67
N GLY A 146 9.92 -0.41 -20.64
CA GLY A 146 9.37 0.94 -20.78
C GLY A 146 8.60 1.44 -19.58
N VAL A 147 7.92 2.55 -19.78
CA VAL A 147 7.05 3.17 -18.76
C VAL A 147 5.67 2.55 -18.82
N HIS A 148 5.19 2.11 -17.70
CA HIS A 148 3.86 1.51 -17.51
C HIS A 148 3.07 2.26 -16.46
N LEU A 149 1.74 2.20 -16.57
CA LEU A 149 0.78 2.73 -15.63
C LEU A 149 -0.04 1.59 -15.02
N ILE A 150 -0.02 1.48 -13.70
CA ILE A 150 -1.01 0.67 -12.97
C ILE A 150 -2.09 1.58 -12.44
N ALA A 151 -3.34 1.28 -12.77
CA ALA A 151 -4.53 1.85 -12.17
C ALA A 151 -5.18 0.80 -11.26
N VAL A 152 -5.60 1.23 -10.06
CA VAL A 152 -6.26 0.37 -9.06
C VAL A 152 -7.56 1.00 -8.64
N GLU A 153 -8.62 0.19 -8.55
CA GLU A 153 -9.91 0.56 -8.00
C GLU A 153 -10.29 -0.41 -6.89
N ALA A 154 -10.85 0.13 -5.84
CA ALA A 154 -11.36 -0.64 -4.70
C ALA A 154 -12.78 -0.15 -4.33
N SER A 155 -13.67 -1.09 -4.04
CA SER A 155 -15.04 -0.76 -3.61
C SER A 155 -15.63 -1.91 -2.78
N ASP A 156 -16.62 -1.57 -1.97
CA ASP A 156 -17.42 -2.57 -1.25
C ASP A 156 -18.92 -2.24 -1.29
N GLN A 157 -19.73 -3.18 -0.80
CA GLN A 157 -21.19 -3.02 -0.74
C GLN A 157 -21.66 -1.97 0.28
N TRP A 158 -20.76 -1.44 1.12
CA TRP A 158 -21.06 -0.48 2.18
C TRP A 158 -20.79 0.97 1.78
N GLY A 159 -20.57 1.22 0.48
CA GLY A 159 -20.34 2.56 -0.04
C GLY A 159 -18.87 3.02 0.00
N PHE A 160 -17.92 2.17 0.37
CA PHE A 160 -16.50 2.48 0.26
C PHE A 160 -16.07 2.50 -1.20
N LYS A 161 -15.32 3.55 -1.58
CA LYS A 161 -14.70 3.68 -2.90
C LYS A 161 -13.33 4.30 -2.74
N ALA A 162 -12.34 3.72 -3.41
CA ALA A 162 -10.99 4.24 -3.48
C ALA A 162 -10.39 3.96 -4.86
N SER A 163 -9.54 4.86 -5.33
CA SER A 163 -8.77 4.67 -6.56
C SER A 163 -7.35 5.19 -6.38
N GLY A 164 -6.45 4.69 -7.19
CA GLY A 164 -5.06 5.14 -7.21
C GLY A 164 -4.36 4.69 -8.47
N GLU A 165 -3.31 5.42 -8.81
CA GLU A 165 -2.49 5.15 -9.99
C GLU A 165 -1.02 5.23 -9.63
N ARG A 166 -0.21 4.45 -10.34
CA ARG A 166 1.24 4.50 -10.22
C ARG A 166 1.90 4.25 -11.56
N CYS A 167 2.76 5.19 -12.00
CA CYS A 167 3.69 4.96 -13.09
C CYS A 167 4.95 4.26 -12.57
N PHE A 168 5.50 3.35 -13.35
CA PHE A 168 6.78 2.70 -13.07
C PHE A 168 7.53 2.41 -14.37
N TYR A 169 8.84 2.28 -14.28
CA TYR A 169 9.67 1.84 -15.38
C TYR A 169 10.02 0.38 -15.19
N TYR A 170 9.70 -0.45 -16.17
CA TYR A 170 10.09 -1.85 -16.21
C TYR A 170 11.33 -2.01 -17.06
N GLN A 171 12.39 -2.55 -16.48
CA GLN A 171 13.63 -2.89 -17.19
C GLN A 171 13.80 -4.40 -17.15
N ARG A 172 14.12 -4.96 -18.28
CA ARG A 172 14.32 -6.41 -18.46
C ARG A 172 15.71 -6.85 -18.00
#